data_88ad48c8d8e8eff853ddb1ee6863baa4
#
_entry.id   88ad48c8d8e8eff853ddb1ee6863baa4
#
_cell.length_a   1.000
_cell.length_b   1.000
_cell.length_c   1.000
_cell.angle_alpha   90.00
_cell.angle_beta   90.00
_cell.angle_gamma   90.00
#
_symmetry.space_group_name_H-M   'P 1'
#
loop_
_entity.id
_entity.type
_entity.pdbx_description
1 polymer ?
#
loop_
_entity_poly.entity_id
_entity_poly.type
_entity_poly.pdbx_seq_one_letter_code
_entity_poly.pdbx_strand_id
1 'polypeptide(L)'
;GLTDGMKVMNGPEAEVRVGNCLPLAAIPVGTQVHNIELHPGKGGQLVRSAGNSAQLMAKEGKYATLRLPSGEMRMVPLECRATVGVVGNVDHSLINIGKAGRKRHMGIRPTVRGSVMNPNDHPHGGGEGKTGIGRPGPCTPWGKPALGLKTRKRKASDKLIVRRRNGKAIK
;
A
#
# COMPACT_ATOMS: atom_id res chain seq x y z
N GLY A 1 -18.47 10.20 -4.48
CA GLY A 1 -19.28 11.16 -3.79
C GLY A 1 -18.97 12.62 -4.11
N LEU A 2 -17.90 12.96 -4.86
CA LEU A 2 -17.64 14.31 -5.37
C LEU A 2 -18.15 14.42 -6.80
N THR A 3 -18.70 15.58 -7.13
CA THR A 3 -19.13 15.94 -8.49
C THR A 3 -18.41 17.21 -8.94
N ASP A 4 -18.39 17.45 -10.24
CA ASP A 4 -17.77 18.63 -10.82
C ASP A 4 -18.40 19.92 -10.24
N GLY A 5 -17.56 20.91 -9.94
CA GLY A 5 -17.98 22.19 -9.35
C GLY A 5 -18.12 22.19 -7.81
N MET A 6 -18.02 21.04 -7.12
CA MET A 6 -18.04 21.04 -5.66
C MET A 6 -16.76 21.67 -5.08
N LYS A 7 -16.93 22.54 -4.10
CA LYS A 7 -15.81 23.16 -3.37
C LYS A 7 -15.32 22.19 -2.30
N VAL A 8 -14.00 21.98 -2.26
CA VAL A 8 -13.31 21.22 -1.21
C VAL A 8 -12.42 22.14 -0.39
N MET A 9 -12.31 21.87 0.90
CA MET A 9 -11.53 22.68 1.84
C MET A 9 -10.37 21.86 2.41
N ASN A 10 -9.26 22.57 2.68
CA ASN A 10 -8.08 22.00 3.33
C ASN A 10 -7.70 22.88 4.51
N GLY A 11 -7.77 22.35 5.70
CA GLY A 11 -7.40 23.06 6.92
C GLY A 11 -8.09 22.52 8.16
N PRO A 12 -7.71 23.02 9.36
CA PRO A 12 -8.30 22.57 10.61
C PRO A 12 -9.77 22.96 10.79
N GLU A 13 -10.21 24.03 10.12
CA GLU A 13 -11.59 24.56 10.18
C GLU A 13 -12.51 23.94 9.12
N ALA A 14 -11.99 23.03 8.29
CA ALA A 14 -12.79 22.38 7.27
C ALA A 14 -13.83 21.46 7.92
N GLU A 15 -15.04 21.44 7.37
CA GLU A 15 -16.09 20.50 7.79
C GLU A 15 -15.70 19.05 7.44
N VAL A 16 -16.18 18.09 8.25
CA VAL A 16 -15.98 16.65 7.98
C VAL A 16 -16.90 16.19 6.86
N ARG A 17 -16.56 16.58 5.63
CA ARG A 17 -17.25 16.17 4.39
C ARG A 17 -16.30 15.41 3.47
N VAL A 18 -16.87 14.52 2.66
CA VAL A 18 -16.10 13.77 1.64
C VAL A 18 -15.34 14.73 0.73
N GLY A 19 -14.04 14.49 0.58
CA GLY A 19 -13.14 15.32 -0.21
C GLY A 19 -12.39 16.39 0.57
N ASN A 20 -12.85 16.78 1.75
CA ASN A 20 -12.15 17.75 2.59
C ASN A 20 -10.95 17.11 3.29
N CYS A 21 -9.88 17.89 3.43
CA CYS A 21 -8.65 17.47 4.08
C CYS A 21 -8.48 18.17 5.42
N LEU A 22 -8.38 17.37 6.50
CA LEU A 22 -8.31 17.85 7.88
C LEU A 22 -7.17 17.17 8.64
N PRO A 23 -6.67 17.76 9.74
CA PRO A 23 -5.88 17.06 10.73
C PRO A 23 -6.67 15.87 11.32
N LEU A 24 -5.99 14.75 11.58
CA LEU A 24 -6.62 13.57 12.17
C LEU A 24 -7.30 13.86 13.51
N ALA A 25 -6.80 14.87 14.23
CA ALA A 25 -7.41 15.36 15.47
C ALA A 25 -8.88 15.79 15.28
N ALA A 26 -9.21 16.45 14.17
CA ALA A 26 -10.53 16.97 13.87
C ALA A 26 -11.51 15.93 13.30
N ILE A 27 -11.02 14.80 12.78
CA ILE A 27 -11.84 13.77 12.12
C ILE A 27 -12.44 12.84 13.17
N PRO A 28 -13.75 12.56 13.19
CA PRO A 28 -14.38 11.61 14.13
C PRO A 28 -13.84 10.18 13.98
N VAL A 29 -13.79 9.43 15.07
CA VAL A 29 -13.48 8.00 15.09
C VAL A 29 -14.52 7.23 14.27
N GLY A 30 -14.10 6.21 13.55
CA GLY A 30 -14.95 5.42 12.65
C GLY A 30 -14.97 5.93 11.22
N THR A 31 -14.54 7.17 10.95
CA THR A 31 -14.54 7.78 9.62
C THR A 31 -13.53 7.07 8.69
N GLN A 32 -13.92 6.90 7.43
CA GLN A 32 -13.02 6.47 6.37
C GLN A 32 -12.22 7.65 5.84
N VAL A 33 -10.90 7.44 5.72
CA VAL A 33 -9.96 8.47 5.27
C VAL A 33 -8.97 7.90 4.26
N HIS A 34 -8.41 8.77 3.43
CA HIS A 34 -7.39 8.42 2.44
C HIS A 34 -6.36 9.55 2.33
N ASN A 35 -5.33 9.35 1.51
CA ASN A 35 -4.25 10.32 1.28
C ASN A 35 -3.64 10.86 2.58
N ILE A 36 -3.22 9.94 3.46
CA ILE A 36 -2.83 10.22 4.85
C ILE A 36 -1.35 10.58 4.92
N GLU A 37 -1.03 11.64 5.64
CA GLU A 37 0.35 12.01 5.97
C GLU A 37 0.97 11.06 7.01
N LEU A 38 2.28 10.84 6.93
CA LEU A 38 3.08 10.14 7.95
C LEU A 38 3.80 11.12 8.89
N HIS A 39 4.10 12.30 8.38
CA HIS A 39 4.73 13.40 9.11
C HIS A 39 3.97 14.68 8.77
N PRO A 40 3.69 15.54 9.75
CA PRO A 40 2.96 16.79 9.50
C PRO A 40 3.64 17.63 8.40
N GLY A 41 2.84 18.13 7.46
CA GLY A 41 3.29 19.00 6.38
C GLY A 41 4.08 18.32 5.25
N LYS A 42 4.34 17.01 5.32
CA LYS A 42 5.09 16.30 4.26
C LYS A 42 4.24 15.91 3.05
N GLY A 43 2.93 16.01 3.17
CA GLY A 43 1.97 15.55 2.16
C GLY A 43 1.57 14.09 2.31
N GLY A 44 0.47 13.72 1.68
CA GLY A 44 -0.12 12.39 1.79
C GLY A 44 0.77 11.30 1.19
N GLN A 45 0.99 10.23 1.94
CA GLN A 45 1.86 9.11 1.59
C GLN A 45 1.15 7.75 1.67
N LEU A 46 0.13 7.60 2.53
CA LEU A 46 -0.60 6.36 2.72
C LEU A 46 -1.98 6.41 2.06
N VAL A 47 -2.48 5.24 1.65
CA VAL A 47 -3.86 5.04 1.15
C VAL A 47 -4.16 6.00 -0.01
N ARG A 48 -3.41 5.87 -1.10
CA ARG A 48 -3.53 6.70 -2.30
C ARG A 48 -3.97 5.94 -3.54
N SER A 49 -3.91 4.62 -3.52
CA SER A 49 -4.28 3.78 -4.66
C SER A 49 -5.79 3.77 -4.86
N ALA A 50 -6.22 3.59 -6.10
CA ALA A 50 -7.62 3.55 -6.51
C ALA A 50 -8.47 2.62 -5.63
N GLY A 51 -9.64 3.06 -5.22
CA GLY A 51 -10.60 2.32 -4.42
C GLY A 51 -10.21 2.08 -2.96
N ASN A 52 -9.07 2.59 -2.49
CA ASN A 52 -8.61 2.33 -1.13
C ASN A 52 -9.10 3.38 -0.12
N SER A 53 -9.33 2.93 1.10
CA SER A 53 -9.57 3.76 2.28
C SER A 53 -8.92 3.13 3.51
N ALA A 54 -8.63 3.93 4.52
CA ALA A 54 -8.30 3.50 5.87
C ALA A 54 -9.39 3.95 6.82
N GLN A 55 -9.53 3.28 7.95
CA GLN A 55 -10.48 3.65 8.99
C GLN A 55 -9.75 4.21 10.20
N LEU A 56 -10.21 5.34 10.71
CA LEU A 56 -9.75 5.91 11.97
C LEU A 56 -10.39 5.13 13.12
N MET A 57 -9.58 4.36 13.87
CA MET A 57 -10.07 3.45 14.91
C MET A 57 -10.11 4.09 16.30
N ALA A 58 -9.09 4.85 16.64
CA ALA A 58 -8.95 5.47 17.96
C ALA A 58 -8.03 6.69 17.90
N LYS A 59 -8.12 7.54 18.90
CA LYS A 59 -7.22 8.65 19.17
C LYS A 59 -6.73 8.55 20.61
N GLU A 60 -5.42 8.44 20.79
CA GLU A 60 -4.81 8.26 22.11
C GLU A 60 -3.57 9.14 22.24
N GLY A 61 -3.55 10.01 23.23
CA GLY A 61 -2.45 10.93 23.47
C GLY A 61 -2.15 11.79 22.25
N LYS A 62 -0.97 11.62 21.65
CA LYS A 62 -0.52 12.38 20.46
C LYS A 62 -0.74 11.62 19.13
N TYR A 63 -1.36 10.44 19.17
CA TYR A 63 -1.47 9.57 18.01
C TYR A 63 -2.91 9.18 17.68
N ALA A 64 -3.17 9.02 16.39
CA ALA A 64 -4.35 8.37 15.86
C ALA A 64 -4.00 6.95 15.41
N THR A 65 -4.81 5.97 15.77
CA THR A 65 -4.69 4.58 15.32
C THR A 65 -5.53 4.37 14.07
N LEU A 66 -4.89 4.01 12.98
CA LEU A 66 -5.49 3.77 11.67
C LEU A 66 -5.45 2.29 11.31
N ARG A 67 -6.56 1.76 10.81
CA ARG A 67 -6.62 0.46 10.14
C ARG A 67 -6.42 0.67 8.65
N LEU A 68 -5.29 0.22 8.13
CA LEU A 68 -4.92 0.34 6.73
C LEU A 68 -5.62 -0.73 5.85
N PRO A 69 -5.70 -0.55 4.51
CA PRO A 69 -6.27 -1.54 3.60
C PRO A 69 -5.61 -2.92 3.69
N SER A 70 -4.34 -2.99 4.07
CA SER A 70 -3.61 -4.25 4.30
C SER A 70 -4.03 -5.01 5.56
N GLY A 71 -4.88 -4.41 6.42
CA GLY A 71 -5.23 -4.93 7.74
C GLY A 71 -4.24 -4.55 8.84
N GLU A 72 -3.14 -3.86 8.52
CA GLU A 72 -2.19 -3.33 9.50
C GLU A 72 -2.84 -2.20 10.32
N MET A 73 -2.66 -2.24 11.63
CA MET A 73 -3.04 -1.14 12.52
C MET A 73 -1.79 -0.34 12.87
N ARG A 74 -1.82 0.95 12.54
CA ARG A 74 -0.68 1.84 12.68
C ARG A 74 -1.05 3.14 13.35
N MET A 75 -0.16 3.61 14.21
CA MET A 75 -0.24 4.94 14.81
C MET A 75 0.36 6.00 13.90
N VAL A 76 -0.32 7.14 13.80
CA VAL A 76 0.10 8.33 13.06
C VAL A 76 -0.12 9.55 13.94
N PRO A 77 0.76 10.55 13.96
CA PRO A 77 0.54 11.76 14.76
C PRO A 77 -0.80 12.44 14.43
N LEU A 78 -1.48 12.96 15.44
CA LEU A 78 -2.79 13.63 15.30
C LEU A 78 -2.75 14.90 14.42
N GLU A 79 -1.60 15.55 14.34
CA GLU A 79 -1.36 16.73 13.49
C GLU A 79 -1.32 16.39 12.00
N CYS A 80 -1.06 15.12 11.65
CA CYS A 80 -1.04 14.67 10.27
C CYS A 80 -2.43 14.84 9.64
N ARG A 81 -2.44 15.28 8.39
CA ARG A 81 -3.67 15.49 7.62
C ARG A 81 -4.07 14.22 6.90
N ALA A 82 -5.38 14.08 6.70
CA ALA A 82 -5.99 13.05 5.89
C ALA A 82 -7.21 13.60 5.17
N THR A 83 -7.54 13.04 4.03
CA THR A 83 -8.75 13.41 3.28
C THR A 83 -9.88 12.45 3.63
N VAL A 84 -11.07 13.00 3.91
CA VAL A 84 -12.25 12.21 4.26
C VAL A 84 -12.79 11.48 3.02
N GLY A 85 -13.13 10.21 3.18
CA GLY A 85 -13.74 9.37 2.15
C GLY A 85 -12.79 8.31 1.58
N VAL A 86 -13.09 7.85 0.37
CA VAL A 86 -12.41 6.76 -0.36
C VAL A 86 -11.80 7.30 -1.63
N VAL A 87 -10.65 6.77 -2.06
CA VAL A 87 -10.04 7.11 -3.35
C VAL A 87 -10.96 6.63 -4.47
N GLY A 88 -11.20 7.47 -5.46
CA GLY A 88 -12.03 7.15 -6.62
C GLY A 88 -11.47 6.02 -7.49
N ASN A 89 -12.11 5.79 -8.65
CA ASN A 89 -11.73 4.75 -9.62
C ASN A 89 -11.71 3.33 -9.01
N VAL A 90 -12.77 2.97 -8.29
CA VAL A 90 -12.89 1.72 -7.51
C VAL A 90 -12.69 0.48 -8.39
N ASP A 91 -13.16 0.54 -9.63
CA ASP A 91 -13.13 -0.58 -10.58
C ASP A 91 -11.78 -0.74 -11.31
N HIS A 92 -10.76 0.05 -10.95
CA HIS A 92 -9.45 0.00 -11.59
C HIS A 92 -8.83 -1.40 -11.62
N SER A 93 -9.03 -2.20 -10.56
CA SER A 93 -8.52 -3.57 -10.48
C SER A 93 -9.26 -4.56 -11.40
N LEU A 94 -10.46 -4.21 -11.86
CA LEU A 94 -11.30 -5.05 -12.71
C LEU A 94 -11.03 -4.84 -14.21
N ILE A 95 -10.25 -3.81 -14.56
CA ILE A 95 -9.96 -3.45 -15.95
C ILE A 95 -9.15 -4.56 -16.62
N ASN A 96 -9.70 -5.11 -17.70
CA ASN A 96 -8.96 -5.99 -18.59
C ASN A 96 -8.13 -5.17 -19.58
N ILE A 97 -6.81 -5.26 -19.50
CA ILE A 97 -5.89 -4.52 -20.36
C ILE A 97 -5.96 -5.01 -21.81
N GLY A 98 -6.31 -6.28 -22.03
CA GLY A 98 -6.57 -6.89 -23.35
C GLY A 98 -5.31 -7.28 -24.11
N LYS A 99 -4.32 -6.42 -24.26
CA LYS A 99 -3.12 -6.68 -25.08
C LYS A 99 -1.82 -6.23 -24.40
N ALA A 100 -0.72 -6.91 -24.74
CA ALA A 100 0.62 -6.62 -24.20
C ALA A 100 1.10 -5.19 -24.51
N GLY A 101 0.75 -4.65 -25.68
CA GLY A 101 1.11 -3.28 -26.06
C GLY A 101 0.56 -2.23 -25.12
N ARG A 102 -0.64 -2.44 -24.55
CA ARG A 102 -1.21 -1.53 -23.56
C ARG A 102 -0.42 -1.53 -22.24
N LYS A 103 0.08 -2.70 -21.81
CA LYS A 103 1.03 -2.81 -20.69
C LYS A 103 2.33 -2.06 -20.97
N ARG A 104 2.85 -2.15 -22.20
CA ARG A 104 4.05 -1.42 -22.61
C ARG A 104 3.86 0.09 -22.52
N HIS A 105 2.71 0.61 -22.93
CA HIS A 105 2.37 2.03 -22.81
C HIS A 105 2.27 2.49 -21.35
N MET A 106 1.96 1.59 -20.41
CA MET A 106 1.98 1.85 -18.96
C MET A 106 3.39 1.82 -18.37
N GLY A 107 4.45 1.68 -19.18
CA GLY A 107 5.84 1.59 -18.74
C GLY A 107 6.26 0.21 -18.21
N ILE A 108 5.40 -0.81 -18.29
CA ILE A 108 5.69 -2.17 -17.82
C ILE A 108 6.45 -2.91 -18.92
N ARG A 109 7.71 -3.25 -18.65
CA ARG A 109 8.53 -4.08 -19.57
C ARG A 109 8.15 -5.56 -19.46
N PRO A 110 8.35 -6.36 -20.53
CA PRO A 110 8.20 -7.80 -20.44
C PRO A 110 9.10 -8.42 -19.38
N THR A 111 8.59 -9.40 -18.67
CA THR A 111 9.33 -10.15 -17.63
C THR A 111 9.63 -11.54 -18.17
N VAL A 112 10.90 -11.93 -18.09
CA VAL A 112 11.36 -13.28 -18.45
C VAL A 112 11.50 -14.09 -17.18
N ARG A 113 10.92 -15.28 -17.14
CA ARG A 113 11.05 -16.20 -16.01
C ARG A 113 12.42 -16.89 -16.01
N GLY A 114 12.97 -17.16 -14.84
CA GLY A 114 14.31 -17.74 -14.68
C GLY A 114 14.50 -19.11 -15.34
N SER A 115 13.44 -19.92 -15.44
CA SER A 115 13.50 -21.26 -16.06
C SER A 115 13.77 -21.27 -17.56
N VAL A 116 13.69 -20.14 -18.26
CA VAL A 116 14.01 -20.01 -19.69
C VAL A 116 15.35 -19.30 -19.94
N MET A 117 16.07 -19.01 -18.87
CA MET A 117 17.41 -18.42 -18.91
C MET A 117 18.48 -19.52 -18.89
N ASN A 118 19.73 -19.13 -19.18
CA ASN A 118 20.88 -20.00 -19.04
C ASN A 118 21.25 -20.23 -17.55
N PRO A 119 21.97 -21.32 -17.24
CA PRO A 119 22.40 -21.61 -15.85
C PRO A 119 23.24 -20.52 -15.21
N ASN A 120 24.00 -19.75 -15.99
CA ASN A 120 24.79 -18.61 -15.52
C ASN A 120 23.95 -17.37 -15.19
N ASP A 121 22.76 -17.25 -15.76
CA ASP A 121 21.90 -16.08 -15.59
C ASP A 121 20.89 -16.23 -14.44
N HIS A 122 20.48 -17.46 -14.16
CA HIS A 122 19.50 -17.73 -13.10
C HIS A 122 19.66 -19.12 -12.49
N PRO A 123 19.47 -19.28 -11.18
CA PRO A 123 19.50 -20.59 -10.48
C PRO A 123 18.51 -21.63 -11.02
N HIS A 124 17.45 -21.20 -11.73
CA HIS A 124 16.46 -22.08 -12.37
C HIS A 124 16.78 -22.32 -13.85
N GLY A 125 17.85 -21.75 -14.36
CA GLY A 125 18.23 -21.89 -15.76
C GLY A 125 18.82 -23.25 -16.12
N GLY A 126 18.82 -23.56 -17.40
CA GLY A 126 19.37 -24.80 -17.95
C GLY A 126 18.38 -25.95 -17.99
N GLY A 127 18.90 -27.12 -18.39
CA GLY A 127 18.13 -28.33 -18.61
C GLY A 127 17.67 -28.48 -20.04
N GLU A 128 17.09 -29.64 -20.36
CA GLU A 128 16.56 -29.97 -21.68
C GLU A 128 15.05 -29.78 -21.72
N GLY A 129 14.59 -29.10 -22.76
CA GLY A 129 13.15 -28.82 -22.95
C GLY A 129 12.51 -28.03 -21.82
N LYS A 130 11.35 -28.47 -21.37
CA LYS A 130 10.60 -27.86 -20.27
C LYS A 130 11.01 -28.50 -18.94
N THR A 131 12.10 -28.04 -18.36
CA THR A 131 12.59 -28.53 -17.06
C THR A 131 11.90 -27.84 -15.88
N GLY A 132 11.82 -28.55 -14.73
CA GLY A 132 11.38 -28.00 -13.46
C GLY A 132 12.45 -27.09 -12.83
N ILE A 133 12.15 -26.60 -11.63
CA ILE A 133 13.02 -25.67 -10.89
C ILE A 133 14.35 -26.34 -10.45
N GLY A 134 14.36 -27.68 -10.25
CA GLY A 134 15.52 -28.44 -9.80
C GLY A 134 16.00 -28.09 -8.38
N ARG A 135 15.18 -27.44 -7.57
CA ARG A 135 15.49 -26.99 -6.21
C ARG A 135 14.29 -27.19 -5.29
N PRO A 136 14.50 -27.28 -3.94
CA PRO A 136 13.40 -27.46 -2.98
C PRO A 136 12.34 -26.36 -3.03
N GLY A 137 12.67 -25.17 -3.58
CA GLY A 137 11.74 -24.06 -3.73
C GLY A 137 12.25 -23.01 -4.71
N PRO A 138 11.38 -22.09 -5.13
CA PRO A 138 11.75 -21.04 -6.08
C PRO A 138 12.79 -20.09 -5.47
N CYS A 139 13.76 -19.71 -6.29
CA CYS A 139 14.83 -18.79 -5.92
C CYS A 139 14.77 -17.50 -6.74
N THR A 140 15.31 -16.42 -6.17
CA THR A 140 15.61 -15.18 -6.89
C THR A 140 16.85 -15.37 -7.78
N PRO A 141 17.14 -14.45 -8.72
CA PRO A 141 18.38 -14.50 -9.52
C PRO A 141 19.66 -14.60 -8.69
N TRP A 142 19.64 -14.13 -7.45
CA TRP A 142 20.77 -14.16 -6.51
C TRP A 142 20.76 -15.39 -5.58
N GLY A 143 19.91 -16.37 -5.83
CA GLY A 143 19.88 -17.63 -5.08
C GLY A 143 19.13 -17.61 -3.75
N LYS A 144 18.52 -16.49 -3.37
CA LYS A 144 17.70 -16.40 -2.16
C LYS A 144 16.31 -17.00 -2.39
N PRO A 145 15.64 -17.58 -1.37
CA PRO A 145 14.25 -18.01 -1.50
C PRO A 145 13.35 -16.87 -2.01
N ALA A 146 12.57 -17.13 -3.07
CA ALA A 146 11.68 -16.12 -3.66
C ALA A 146 10.38 -15.95 -2.89
N LEU A 147 9.91 -17.00 -2.20
CA LEU A 147 8.68 -17.01 -1.42
C LEU A 147 8.95 -17.27 0.06
N GLY A 148 8.18 -16.61 0.93
CA GLY A 148 8.21 -16.83 2.37
C GLY A 148 9.39 -16.19 3.13
N LEU A 149 10.41 -15.67 2.46
CA LEU A 149 11.52 -15.02 3.12
C LEU A 149 11.11 -13.66 3.68
N LYS A 150 11.25 -13.49 5.01
CA LYS A 150 11.02 -12.20 5.66
C LYS A 150 12.19 -11.25 5.37
N THR A 151 11.97 -10.30 4.46
CA THR A 151 13.00 -9.32 4.06
C THR A 151 12.99 -8.03 4.88
N ARG A 152 11.87 -7.71 5.57
CA ARG A 152 11.78 -6.52 6.41
C ARG A 152 12.65 -6.68 7.65
N LYS A 153 13.67 -5.84 7.78
CA LYS A 153 14.49 -5.69 9.00
C LYS A 153 13.77 -4.79 10.01
N ARG A 154 14.20 -4.79 11.27
CA ARG A 154 13.71 -3.84 12.29
C ARG A 154 13.98 -2.41 11.85
N LYS A 155 12.96 -1.56 12.00
CA LYS A 155 13.02 -0.12 11.67
C LYS A 155 12.48 0.68 12.86
N ALA A 156 12.90 1.93 13.00
CA ALA A 156 12.39 2.85 14.02
C ALA A 156 10.86 2.98 13.98
N SER A 157 10.27 2.91 12.77
CA SER A 157 8.83 2.95 12.55
C SER A 157 8.05 1.74 13.09
N ASP A 158 8.74 0.66 13.53
CA ASP A 158 8.05 -0.52 14.10
C ASP A 158 7.33 -0.18 15.42
N LYS A 159 7.82 0.83 16.16
CA LYS A 159 7.16 1.35 17.37
C LYS A 159 5.74 1.90 17.10
N LEU A 160 5.48 2.33 15.88
CA LEU A 160 4.20 2.89 15.46
C LEU A 160 3.22 1.85 14.92
N ILE A 161 3.62 0.59 14.79
CA ILE A 161 2.76 -0.48 14.30
C ILE A 161 2.21 -1.25 15.50
N VAL A 162 0.91 -1.13 15.75
CA VAL A 162 0.23 -1.83 16.84
C VAL A 162 0.00 -3.30 16.48
N ARG A 163 -0.46 -3.55 15.25
CA ARG A 163 -0.78 -4.89 14.77
C ARG A 163 -0.41 -5.03 13.29
N ARG A 164 0.29 -6.10 12.95
CA ARG A 164 0.66 -6.40 11.57
C ARG A 164 -0.53 -6.93 10.76
N ARG A 165 -0.42 -6.92 9.43
CA ARG A 165 -1.44 -7.44 8.50
C ARG A 165 -1.83 -8.89 8.75
N ASN A 166 -0.95 -9.71 9.30
CA ASN A 166 -1.19 -11.11 9.68
C ASN A 166 -1.83 -11.29 11.07
N GLY A 167 -2.27 -10.22 11.70
CA GLY A 167 -2.93 -10.25 13.00
C GLY A 167 -2.00 -10.35 14.21
N LYS A 168 -0.69 -10.48 14.02
CA LYS A 168 0.28 -10.58 15.11
C LYS A 168 0.67 -9.19 15.61
N ALA A 169 0.67 -8.99 16.94
CA ALA A 169 1.26 -7.82 17.57
C ALA A 169 2.77 -7.78 17.32
N ILE A 170 3.36 -6.59 17.34
CA ILE A 170 4.81 -6.45 17.32
C ILE A 170 5.28 -6.55 18.78
N LYS A 171 6.06 -7.58 19.06
CA LYS A 171 6.78 -7.70 20.33
C LYS A 171 8.02 -6.83 20.30
#